data_13bd56ea1b61a40dd11b93c568205421
#
_entry.id   13bd56ea1b61a40dd11b93c568205421
#
_cell.length_a   1.000
_cell.length_b   1.000
_cell.length_c   1.000
_cell.angle_alpha   90.00
_cell.angle_beta   90.00
_cell.angle_gamma   90.00
#
_symmetry.space_group_name_H-M   'P 1'
#
loop_
_entity.id
_entity.type
_entity.pdbx_description
1 polymer ?
#
loop_
_entity_poly.entity_id
_entity_poly.type
_entity_poly.pdbx_seq_one_letter_code
_entity_poly.pdbx_strand_id
1 'polypeptide(L)'
;MVTTAGALTDGSLSSIKGFLKTLSPVDQVGADARAAMLATRSIKTASKKWAIDMAISMIDLTTLEGADTDGKVKAICNKAIRPDPTDPSVPHVGAICVYNDMVSIARTHLDASGGHDIPVAAVSTAFPSGRASLEVKERDTKDAIAHGATEIDMVIDRGAFLSGDLEKVFSEIVYIKSLCGDKAHLKVILETGELVTYDNVRKASFLAMAAGADFIKTSTGKVAPAATAPVVLVMLEAVRDFYQMTGVRIGVKP
;
A
#
# COMPACT_ATOMS: atom_id res chain seq x y z
N MET A 1 -3.64 18.01 -28.55
CA MET A 1 -3.15 16.72 -27.97
C MET A 1 -2.96 16.93 -26.47
N VAL A 2 -3.63 16.12 -25.63
CA VAL A 2 -3.37 16.13 -24.19
C VAL A 2 -1.96 15.57 -24.01
N THR A 3 -1.10 16.26 -23.27
CA THR A 3 0.23 15.73 -22.94
C THR A 3 0.08 14.48 -22.07
N THR A 4 1.06 13.57 -22.09
CA THR A 4 1.04 12.34 -21.28
C THR A 4 0.85 12.66 -19.78
N ALA A 5 1.44 13.76 -19.32
CA ALA A 5 1.25 14.28 -17.95
C ALA A 5 -0.21 14.68 -17.69
N GLY A 6 -0.81 15.44 -18.59
CA GLY A 6 -2.22 15.84 -18.48
C GLY A 6 -3.17 14.66 -18.45
N ALA A 7 -2.89 13.59 -19.19
CA ALA A 7 -3.73 12.38 -19.18
C ALA A 7 -3.76 11.65 -17.83
N LEU A 8 -2.73 11.80 -17.02
CA LEU A 8 -2.62 11.16 -15.70
C LEU A 8 -3.16 12.05 -14.55
N THR A 9 -3.29 13.35 -14.80
CA THR A 9 -3.63 14.33 -13.74
C THR A 9 -4.97 15.03 -13.95
N ASP A 10 -5.61 14.84 -15.12
CA ASP A 10 -6.92 15.46 -15.41
C ASP A 10 -8.10 14.79 -14.67
N GLY A 11 -7.85 13.67 -13.99
CA GLY A 11 -8.88 12.89 -13.29
C GLY A 11 -9.88 12.18 -14.21
N SER A 12 -9.69 12.27 -15.53
CA SER A 12 -10.59 11.68 -16.51
C SER A 12 -10.23 10.22 -16.77
N LEU A 13 -11.15 9.32 -16.49
CA LEU A 13 -11.00 7.90 -16.78
C LEU A 13 -10.70 7.64 -18.27
N SER A 14 -11.29 8.42 -19.18
CA SER A 14 -11.06 8.28 -20.62
C SER A 14 -9.59 8.52 -20.98
N SER A 15 -9.01 9.59 -20.45
CA SER A 15 -7.60 9.91 -20.63
C SER A 15 -6.69 8.83 -20.06
N ILE A 16 -7.02 8.32 -18.87
CA ILE A 16 -6.28 7.26 -18.21
C ILE A 16 -6.37 5.96 -19.00
N LYS A 17 -7.57 5.54 -19.45
CA LYS A 17 -7.75 4.38 -20.31
C LYS A 17 -6.95 4.50 -21.62
N GLY A 18 -6.91 5.69 -22.20
CA GLY A 18 -6.06 6.00 -23.36
C GLY A 18 -4.58 5.81 -23.07
N PHE A 19 -4.09 6.40 -21.97
CA PHE A 19 -2.71 6.27 -21.53
C PHE A 19 -2.31 4.81 -21.24
N LEU A 20 -3.13 4.05 -20.53
CA LEU A 20 -2.83 2.65 -20.19
C LEU A 20 -2.66 1.74 -21.43
N LYS A 21 -3.27 2.10 -22.57
CA LYS A 21 -3.07 1.40 -23.85
C LYS A 21 -1.72 1.70 -24.50
N THR A 22 -1.06 2.80 -24.12
CA THR A 22 0.24 3.21 -24.66
C THR A 22 1.41 2.70 -23.83
N LEU A 23 1.14 2.06 -22.68
CA LEU A 23 2.20 1.50 -21.84
C LEU A 23 2.95 0.40 -22.60
N SER A 24 4.27 0.53 -22.66
CA SER A 24 5.12 -0.53 -23.19
C SER A 24 5.03 -1.78 -22.30
N PRO A 25 5.08 -2.98 -22.91
CA PRO A 25 5.19 -4.23 -22.15
C PRO A 25 6.38 -4.22 -21.21
N VAL A 26 6.25 -4.93 -20.09
CA VAL A 26 7.34 -5.13 -19.15
C VAL A 26 8.25 -6.25 -19.67
N ASP A 27 9.55 -5.98 -19.78
CA ASP A 27 10.54 -7.02 -20.00
C ASP A 27 10.66 -7.88 -18.74
N GLN A 28 9.88 -8.96 -18.69
CA GLN A 28 9.85 -9.88 -17.56
C GLN A 28 11.23 -10.50 -17.29
N VAL A 29 11.92 -10.96 -18.33
CA VAL A 29 13.24 -11.59 -18.21
C VAL A 29 14.25 -10.60 -17.65
N GLY A 30 14.25 -9.37 -18.14
CA GLY A 30 15.11 -8.30 -17.64
C GLY A 30 14.78 -7.88 -16.21
N ALA A 31 13.50 -7.83 -15.82
CA ALA A 31 13.09 -7.51 -14.46
C ALA A 31 13.54 -8.60 -13.48
N ASP A 32 13.32 -9.86 -13.81
CA ASP A 32 13.75 -11.01 -13.01
C ASP A 32 15.28 -11.04 -12.87
N ALA A 33 16.01 -10.86 -13.97
CA ALA A 33 17.49 -10.84 -13.97
C ALA A 33 18.05 -9.68 -13.12
N ARG A 34 17.44 -8.50 -13.20
CA ARG A 34 17.86 -7.34 -12.40
C ARG A 34 17.58 -7.55 -10.91
N ALA A 35 16.44 -8.10 -10.55
CA ALA A 35 16.11 -8.44 -9.16
C ALA A 35 17.09 -9.49 -8.61
N ALA A 36 17.39 -10.54 -9.38
CA ALA A 36 18.38 -11.55 -9.02
C ALA A 36 19.78 -10.94 -8.83
N MET A 37 20.20 -10.05 -9.73
CA MET A 37 21.48 -9.34 -9.62
C MET A 37 21.56 -8.49 -8.34
N LEU A 38 20.47 -7.79 -7.97
CA LEU A 38 20.43 -6.99 -6.73
C LEU A 38 20.59 -7.90 -5.49
N ALA A 39 20.02 -9.09 -5.51
CA ALA A 39 20.10 -10.06 -4.42
C ALA A 39 21.54 -10.60 -4.20
N THR A 40 22.44 -10.51 -5.18
CA THR A 40 23.84 -10.91 -5.01
C THR A 40 24.69 -9.88 -4.29
N ARG A 41 24.18 -8.65 -4.12
CA ARG A 41 24.91 -7.56 -3.47
C ARG A 41 24.88 -7.73 -1.95
N SER A 42 25.99 -7.44 -1.30
CA SER A 42 26.06 -7.40 0.15
C SER A 42 26.49 -6.02 0.64
N ILE A 43 25.85 -5.58 1.72
CA ILE A 43 26.24 -4.39 2.48
C ILE A 43 26.76 -4.83 3.85
N LYS A 44 27.72 -4.12 4.39
CA LYS A 44 28.41 -4.49 5.63
C LYS A 44 28.51 -3.30 6.58
N THR A 45 28.80 -3.60 7.83
CA THR A 45 29.13 -2.61 8.88
C THR A 45 28.10 -1.48 9.00
N ALA A 46 28.52 -0.24 8.98
CA ALA A 46 27.65 0.94 9.15
C ALA A 46 26.52 1.01 8.10
N SER A 47 26.80 0.68 6.83
CA SER A 47 25.76 0.67 5.79
C SER A 47 24.69 -0.40 6.05
N LYS A 48 25.07 -1.56 6.61
CA LYS A 48 24.09 -2.60 6.97
C LYS A 48 23.24 -2.17 8.16
N LYS A 49 23.86 -1.59 9.21
CA LYS A 49 23.12 -1.06 10.36
C LYS A 49 22.13 0.00 9.90
N TRP A 50 22.57 0.99 9.13
CA TRP A 50 21.70 2.03 8.58
C TRP A 50 20.53 1.45 7.75
N ALA A 51 20.79 0.45 6.90
CA ALA A 51 19.74 -0.17 6.09
C ALA A 51 18.71 -0.94 6.93
N ILE A 52 19.15 -1.57 8.03
CA ILE A 52 18.25 -2.25 8.98
C ILE A 52 17.37 -1.21 9.70
N ASP A 53 17.98 -0.15 10.24
CA ASP A 53 17.26 0.92 10.94
C ASP A 53 16.26 1.58 10.00
N MET A 54 16.66 1.85 8.75
CA MET A 54 15.76 2.38 7.71
C MET A 54 14.60 1.40 7.41
N ALA A 55 14.88 0.11 7.27
CA ALA A 55 13.84 -0.89 7.04
C ALA A 55 12.85 -0.94 8.21
N ILE A 56 13.34 -0.93 9.46
CA ILE A 56 12.49 -0.91 10.64
C ILE A 56 11.58 0.32 10.65
N SER A 57 12.12 1.50 10.37
CA SER A 57 11.35 2.76 10.34
C SER A 57 10.28 2.82 9.25
N MET A 58 10.31 1.90 8.28
CA MET A 58 9.33 1.81 7.19
C MET A 58 8.37 0.61 7.32
N ILE A 59 8.49 -0.22 8.36
CA ILE A 59 7.61 -1.38 8.56
C ILE A 59 6.21 -0.92 8.97
N ASP A 60 5.16 -1.47 8.34
CA ASP A 60 3.84 -1.55 8.94
C ASP A 60 3.78 -2.85 9.76
N LEU A 61 3.91 -2.72 11.07
CA LEU A 61 3.87 -3.89 11.95
C LEU A 61 2.43 -4.39 12.05
N THR A 62 2.17 -5.54 11.46
CA THR A 62 0.83 -5.98 11.08
C THR A 62 0.37 -7.18 11.88
N THR A 63 -0.91 -7.17 12.31
CA THR A 63 -1.65 -8.34 12.73
C THR A 63 -3.06 -8.28 12.15
N LEU A 64 -3.46 -9.32 11.40
CA LEU A 64 -4.71 -9.40 10.66
C LEU A 64 -5.28 -10.83 10.75
N GLU A 65 -5.36 -11.34 11.97
CA GLU A 65 -5.88 -12.69 12.23
C GLU A 65 -7.26 -12.62 12.87
N GLY A 66 -8.16 -13.52 12.52
CA GLY A 66 -9.48 -13.60 13.13
C GLY A 66 -9.47 -13.93 14.64
N ALA A 67 -8.31 -14.33 15.16
CA ALA A 67 -8.08 -14.60 16.59
C ALA A 67 -7.33 -13.46 17.30
N ASP A 68 -7.21 -12.28 16.70
CA ASP A 68 -6.57 -11.15 17.34
C ASP A 68 -7.40 -10.67 18.53
N THR A 69 -6.71 -10.35 19.62
CA THR A 69 -7.29 -9.87 20.87
C THR A 69 -6.71 -8.51 21.23
N ASP A 70 -7.40 -7.76 22.09
CA ASP A 70 -6.92 -6.50 22.66
C ASP A 70 -5.49 -6.64 23.21
N GLY A 71 -5.22 -7.73 23.92
CA GLY A 71 -3.91 -8.00 24.52
C GLY A 71 -2.82 -8.16 23.47
N LYS A 72 -3.13 -8.84 22.34
CA LYS A 72 -2.19 -9.00 21.23
C LYS A 72 -1.93 -7.68 20.52
N VAL A 73 -2.98 -6.87 20.30
CA VAL A 73 -2.83 -5.54 19.69
C VAL A 73 -1.99 -4.62 20.58
N LYS A 74 -2.22 -4.59 21.90
CA LYS A 74 -1.39 -3.82 22.84
C LYS A 74 0.07 -4.29 22.84
N ALA A 75 0.30 -5.60 22.77
CA ALA A 75 1.66 -6.16 22.70
C ALA A 75 2.40 -5.75 21.43
N ILE A 76 1.71 -5.78 20.27
CA ILE A 76 2.32 -5.33 19.00
C ILE A 76 2.57 -3.82 18.99
N CYS A 77 1.72 -3.01 19.64
CA CYS A 77 1.95 -1.57 19.81
C CYS A 77 3.21 -1.29 20.64
N ASN A 78 3.41 -2.00 21.74
CA ASN A 78 4.64 -1.89 22.53
C ASN A 78 5.88 -2.24 21.71
N LYS A 79 5.81 -3.30 20.89
CA LYS A 79 6.88 -3.68 19.98
C LYS A 79 7.11 -2.63 18.89
N ALA A 80 6.04 -1.98 18.40
CA ALA A 80 6.15 -0.92 17.41
C ALA A 80 6.92 0.30 17.93
N ILE A 81 6.63 0.72 19.18
CA ILE A 81 7.31 1.83 19.84
C ILE A 81 8.78 1.51 20.08
N ARG A 82 9.06 0.27 20.48
CA ARG A 82 10.40 -0.18 20.85
C ARG A 82 10.70 -1.58 20.32
N PRO A 83 11.10 -1.68 19.04
CA PRO A 83 11.34 -2.97 18.39
C PRO A 83 12.42 -3.83 19.06
N ASP A 84 13.48 -3.17 19.57
CA ASP A 84 14.50 -3.80 20.41
C ASP A 84 14.50 -3.14 21.81
N PRO A 85 14.02 -3.84 22.85
CA PRO A 85 14.01 -3.28 24.21
C PRO A 85 15.42 -3.09 24.81
N THR A 86 16.45 -3.70 24.23
CA THR A 86 17.83 -3.63 24.73
C THR A 86 18.66 -2.53 24.07
N ASP A 87 18.26 -2.05 22.87
CA ASP A 87 18.92 -0.97 22.13
C ASP A 87 17.97 0.20 21.86
N PRO A 88 18.03 1.28 22.65
CA PRO A 88 17.18 2.45 22.44
C PRO A 88 17.52 3.26 21.19
N SER A 89 18.61 2.94 20.47
CA SER A 89 18.97 3.60 19.21
C SER A 89 18.20 3.03 18.01
N VAL A 90 17.54 1.90 18.18
CA VAL A 90 16.68 1.32 17.13
C VAL A 90 15.41 2.15 16.98
N PRO A 91 15.08 2.62 15.77
CA PRO A 91 13.89 3.44 15.54
C PRO A 91 12.59 2.67 15.77
N HIS A 92 11.50 3.39 16.08
CA HIS A 92 10.17 2.80 16.03
C HIS A 92 9.78 2.42 14.61
N VAL A 93 8.73 1.60 14.45
CA VAL A 93 8.21 1.20 13.14
C VAL A 93 7.45 2.34 12.46
N GLY A 94 7.20 2.20 11.15
CA GLY A 94 6.50 3.19 10.34
C GLY A 94 5.00 3.30 10.68
N ALA A 95 4.34 2.19 10.97
CA ALA A 95 2.92 2.14 11.34
C ALA A 95 2.57 0.83 12.05
N ILE A 96 1.38 0.80 12.68
CA ILE A 96 0.67 -0.44 13.06
C ILE A 96 -0.42 -0.68 12.02
N CYS A 97 -0.61 -1.93 11.59
CA CYS A 97 -1.70 -2.29 10.70
C CYS A 97 -2.59 -3.37 11.34
N VAL A 98 -3.89 -3.08 11.46
CA VAL A 98 -4.89 -3.91 12.14
C VAL A 98 -6.22 -3.94 11.40
N TYR A 99 -7.14 -4.81 11.82
CA TYR A 99 -8.54 -4.71 11.43
C TYR A 99 -9.21 -3.47 12.02
N ASN A 100 -10.26 -3.00 11.37
CA ASN A 100 -11.00 -1.77 11.71
C ASN A 100 -11.45 -1.74 13.18
N ASP A 101 -12.00 -2.82 13.70
CA ASP A 101 -12.49 -2.94 15.09
C ASP A 101 -11.37 -2.84 16.14
N MET A 102 -10.11 -3.05 15.75
CA MET A 102 -8.94 -2.95 16.63
C MET A 102 -8.26 -1.57 16.59
N VAL A 103 -8.67 -0.68 15.71
CA VAL A 103 -8.03 0.64 15.52
C VAL A 103 -8.07 1.48 16.79
N SER A 104 -9.24 1.58 17.45
CA SER A 104 -9.39 2.36 18.69
C SER A 104 -8.50 1.84 19.81
N ILE A 105 -8.32 0.52 19.88
CA ILE A 105 -7.47 -0.13 20.87
C ILE A 105 -6.00 0.20 20.62
N ALA A 106 -5.57 0.09 19.35
CA ALA A 106 -4.22 0.43 18.96
C ALA A 106 -3.90 1.91 19.21
N ARG A 107 -4.79 2.82 18.76
CA ARG A 107 -4.57 4.27 18.93
C ARG A 107 -4.51 4.66 20.40
N THR A 108 -5.49 4.23 21.20
CA THR A 108 -5.53 4.52 22.65
C THR A 108 -4.27 4.02 23.35
N HIS A 109 -3.81 2.79 23.01
CA HIS A 109 -2.63 2.23 23.65
C HIS A 109 -1.33 2.95 23.22
N LEU A 110 -1.18 3.27 21.94
CA LEU A 110 -0.04 4.03 21.42
C LEU A 110 0.05 5.41 22.11
N ASP A 111 -1.06 6.12 22.21
CA ASP A 111 -1.12 7.45 22.83
C ASP A 111 -0.72 7.40 24.31
N ALA A 112 -1.18 6.39 25.03
CA ALA A 112 -0.87 6.21 26.46
C ALA A 112 0.59 5.74 26.70
N SER A 113 1.25 5.17 25.68
CA SER A 113 2.57 4.53 25.81
C SER A 113 3.69 5.31 25.12
N GLY A 114 3.44 6.53 24.65
CA GLY A 114 4.44 7.39 24.01
C GLY A 114 4.66 7.12 22.52
N GLY A 115 3.74 6.42 21.87
CA GLY A 115 3.74 6.13 20.43
C GLY A 115 2.75 6.99 19.62
N HIS A 116 2.43 8.19 20.08
CA HIS A 116 1.44 9.08 19.47
C HIS A 116 1.76 9.42 18.00
N ASP A 117 3.04 9.45 17.64
CA ASP A 117 3.51 9.74 16.28
C ASP A 117 3.43 8.51 15.33
N ILE A 118 3.15 7.32 15.87
CA ILE A 118 3.06 6.10 15.04
C ILE A 118 1.67 6.04 14.40
N PRO A 119 1.55 6.07 13.06
CA PRO A 119 0.30 5.92 12.36
C PRO A 119 -0.40 4.58 12.67
N VAL A 120 -1.73 4.59 12.64
CA VAL A 120 -2.54 3.36 12.67
C VAL A 120 -3.17 3.20 11.29
N ALA A 121 -2.78 2.13 10.60
CA ALA A 121 -3.36 1.69 9.35
C ALA A 121 -4.51 0.72 9.63
N ALA A 122 -5.62 0.89 8.94
CA ALA A 122 -6.73 -0.05 8.98
C ALA A 122 -6.95 -0.68 7.60
N VAL A 123 -7.02 -2.02 7.54
CA VAL A 123 -7.50 -2.67 6.33
C VAL A 123 -8.99 -2.42 6.16
N SER A 124 -9.41 -2.15 4.93
CA SER A 124 -10.76 -1.72 4.60
C SER A 124 -11.23 -2.27 3.24
N THR A 125 -12.44 -1.86 2.84
CA THR A 125 -13.07 -2.19 1.54
C THR A 125 -13.26 -3.69 1.32
N ALA A 126 -13.78 -4.37 2.33
CA ALA A 126 -14.00 -5.82 2.34
C ALA A 126 -12.70 -6.63 2.21
N PHE A 127 -11.67 -6.22 2.96
CA PHE A 127 -10.42 -6.96 3.04
C PHE A 127 -10.66 -8.43 3.50
N PRO A 128 -10.00 -9.45 2.91
CA PRO A 128 -8.95 -9.35 1.89
C PRO A 128 -9.46 -9.41 0.45
N SER A 129 -10.76 -9.60 0.22
CA SER A 129 -11.29 -9.89 -1.12
C SER A 129 -11.45 -8.66 -2.02
N GLY A 130 -11.70 -7.48 -1.44
CA GLY A 130 -12.06 -6.27 -2.19
C GLY A 130 -13.45 -6.34 -2.82
N ARG A 131 -14.29 -7.32 -2.44
CA ARG A 131 -15.60 -7.61 -3.08
C ARG A 131 -16.75 -7.38 -2.11
N ALA A 132 -17.34 -6.20 -2.21
CA ALA A 132 -18.57 -5.81 -1.53
C ALA A 132 -19.26 -4.69 -2.33
N SER A 133 -20.48 -4.31 -1.94
CA SER A 133 -21.10 -3.09 -2.48
C SER A 133 -20.32 -1.85 -2.05
N LEU A 134 -20.48 -0.76 -2.78
CA LEU A 134 -19.78 0.49 -2.49
C LEU A 134 -20.18 1.03 -1.11
N GLU A 135 -21.46 0.87 -0.71
CA GLU A 135 -21.94 1.30 0.61
C GLU A 135 -21.21 0.56 1.77
N VAL A 136 -20.92 -0.73 1.61
CA VAL A 136 -20.17 -1.49 2.61
C VAL A 136 -18.73 -0.97 2.68
N LYS A 137 -18.08 -0.76 1.54
CA LYS A 137 -16.72 -0.20 1.47
C LYS A 137 -16.63 1.21 2.06
N GLU A 138 -17.63 2.04 1.75
CA GLU A 138 -17.75 3.39 2.32
C GLU A 138 -17.88 3.34 3.84
N ARG A 139 -18.79 2.52 4.35
CA ARG A 139 -19.02 2.40 5.79
C ARG A 139 -17.78 1.92 6.52
N ASP A 140 -17.14 0.87 6.01
CA ASP A 140 -15.91 0.31 6.54
C ASP A 140 -14.78 1.37 6.63
N THR A 141 -14.60 2.15 5.56
CA THR A 141 -13.62 3.24 5.53
C THR A 141 -13.92 4.36 6.52
N LYS A 142 -15.20 4.81 6.58
CA LYS A 142 -15.63 5.87 7.51
C LYS A 142 -15.46 5.45 8.96
N ASP A 143 -15.82 4.22 9.28
CA ASP A 143 -15.69 3.68 10.64
C ASP A 143 -14.20 3.57 11.04
N ALA A 144 -13.32 3.12 10.14
CA ALA A 144 -11.88 3.07 10.41
C ALA A 144 -11.31 4.46 10.74
N ILE A 145 -11.66 5.48 9.96
CA ILE A 145 -11.22 6.86 10.20
C ILE A 145 -11.81 7.40 11.51
N ALA A 146 -13.08 7.11 11.81
CA ALA A 146 -13.73 7.53 13.05
C ALA A 146 -13.11 6.86 14.28
N HIS A 147 -12.58 5.65 14.15
CA HIS A 147 -11.84 4.93 15.19
C HIS A 147 -10.41 5.46 15.39
N GLY A 148 -9.92 6.35 14.53
CA GLY A 148 -8.60 6.96 14.66
C GLY A 148 -7.55 6.40 13.70
N ALA A 149 -7.93 5.68 12.65
CA ALA A 149 -6.99 5.31 11.58
C ALA A 149 -6.52 6.57 10.83
N THR A 150 -5.22 6.66 10.62
CA THR A 150 -4.57 7.71 9.82
C THR A 150 -4.07 7.19 8.48
N GLU A 151 -4.23 5.89 8.24
CA GLU A 151 -3.95 5.23 6.97
C GLU A 151 -5.05 4.20 6.68
N ILE A 152 -5.52 4.16 5.44
CA ILE A 152 -6.52 3.21 4.96
C ILE A 152 -5.90 2.31 3.91
N ASP A 153 -5.87 1.02 4.20
CA ASP A 153 -5.35 0.00 3.29
C ASP A 153 -6.53 -0.65 2.55
N MET A 154 -6.93 -0.04 1.42
CA MET A 154 -8.01 -0.58 0.60
C MET A 154 -7.52 -1.69 -0.33
N VAL A 155 -8.40 -2.64 -0.65
CA VAL A 155 -8.14 -3.69 -1.63
C VAL A 155 -8.95 -3.44 -2.89
N ILE A 156 -8.31 -3.49 -4.07
CA ILE A 156 -9.04 -3.39 -5.35
C ILE A 156 -9.91 -4.62 -5.61
N ASP A 157 -10.99 -4.46 -6.37
CA ASP A 157 -11.71 -5.58 -6.97
C ASP A 157 -10.87 -6.15 -8.13
N ARG A 158 -10.09 -7.21 -7.82
CA ARG A 158 -9.21 -7.86 -8.79
C ARG A 158 -9.97 -8.50 -9.94
N GLY A 159 -11.18 -9.01 -9.65
CA GLY A 159 -12.04 -9.59 -10.69
C GLY A 159 -12.46 -8.54 -11.70
N ALA A 160 -12.86 -7.35 -11.26
CA ALA A 160 -13.17 -6.23 -12.14
C ALA A 160 -11.93 -5.81 -12.95
N PHE A 161 -10.77 -5.68 -12.32
CA PHE A 161 -9.53 -5.34 -13.03
C PHE A 161 -9.19 -6.36 -14.12
N LEU A 162 -9.21 -7.66 -13.80
CA LEU A 162 -8.86 -8.74 -14.74
C LEU A 162 -9.88 -8.91 -15.87
N SER A 163 -11.14 -8.58 -15.63
CA SER A 163 -12.18 -8.57 -16.69
C SER A 163 -12.15 -7.29 -17.55
N GLY A 164 -11.26 -6.34 -17.24
CA GLY A 164 -11.14 -5.08 -17.98
C GLY A 164 -12.10 -3.99 -17.54
N ASP A 165 -12.87 -4.19 -16.48
CA ASP A 165 -13.72 -3.14 -15.86
C ASP A 165 -12.86 -2.17 -15.04
N LEU A 166 -12.00 -1.45 -15.74
CA LEU A 166 -11.11 -0.45 -15.13
C LEU A 166 -11.88 0.74 -14.55
N GLU A 167 -13.11 0.98 -15.04
CA GLU A 167 -13.96 2.06 -14.56
C GLU A 167 -14.39 1.84 -13.12
N LYS A 168 -14.86 0.63 -12.82
CA LYS A 168 -15.21 0.26 -11.45
C LYS A 168 -14.02 0.42 -10.50
N VAL A 169 -12.86 -0.14 -10.85
CA VAL A 169 -11.67 -0.08 -10.01
C VAL A 169 -11.22 1.36 -9.78
N PHE A 170 -11.15 2.16 -10.85
CA PHE A 170 -10.77 3.57 -10.77
C PHE A 170 -11.72 4.38 -9.90
N SER A 171 -13.04 4.27 -10.16
CA SER A 171 -14.07 5.04 -9.45
C SER A 171 -14.13 4.68 -7.96
N GLU A 172 -13.94 3.40 -7.62
CA GLU A 172 -13.86 2.97 -6.23
C GLU A 172 -12.66 3.60 -5.50
N ILE A 173 -11.47 3.62 -6.12
CA ILE A 173 -10.27 4.24 -5.52
C ILE A 173 -10.48 5.74 -5.34
N VAL A 174 -10.96 6.45 -6.36
CA VAL A 174 -11.27 7.89 -6.29
C VAL A 174 -12.24 8.17 -5.15
N TYR A 175 -13.30 7.37 -5.05
CA TYR A 175 -14.31 7.55 -4.01
C TYR A 175 -13.73 7.32 -2.61
N ILE A 176 -13.01 6.24 -2.38
CA ILE A 176 -12.38 5.96 -1.08
C ILE A 176 -11.34 7.04 -0.72
N LYS A 177 -10.54 7.50 -1.71
CA LYS A 177 -9.63 8.63 -1.50
C LYS A 177 -10.36 9.88 -1.05
N SER A 178 -11.53 10.17 -1.62
CA SER A 178 -12.33 11.32 -1.22
C SER A 178 -12.80 11.23 0.23
N LEU A 179 -13.08 10.03 0.74
CA LEU A 179 -13.46 9.81 2.15
C LEU A 179 -12.28 9.99 3.10
N CYS A 180 -11.06 9.66 2.66
CA CYS A 180 -9.85 9.86 3.45
C CYS A 180 -9.60 11.36 3.70
N GLY A 181 -9.85 12.22 2.71
CA GLY A 181 -9.60 13.66 2.80
C GLY A 181 -8.18 13.97 3.29
N ASP A 182 -8.09 14.88 4.27
CA ASP A 182 -6.84 15.22 4.95
C ASP A 182 -6.60 14.41 6.23
N LYS A 183 -7.49 13.46 6.55
CA LYS A 183 -7.45 12.68 7.80
C LYS A 183 -6.62 11.42 7.69
N ALA A 184 -6.55 10.82 6.50
CA ALA A 184 -5.86 9.57 6.30
C ALA A 184 -5.20 9.48 4.92
N HIS A 185 -4.04 8.82 4.87
CA HIS A 185 -3.44 8.39 3.60
C HIS A 185 -4.14 7.14 3.08
N LEU A 186 -4.26 7.05 1.75
CA LEU A 186 -4.80 5.87 1.09
C LEU A 186 -3.68 5.00 0.53
N LYS A 187 -3.58 3.76 1.01
CA LYS A 187 -2.74 2.72 0.43
C LYS A 187 -3.62 1.76 -0.36
N VAL A 188 -3.30 1.54 -1.63
CA VAL A 188 -4.08 0.69 -2.53
C VAL A 188 -3.39 -0.66 -2.71
N ILE A 189 -3.97 -1.71 -2.13
CA ILE A 189 -3.49 -3.08 -2.26
C ILE A 189 -3.92 -3.62 -3.63
N LEU A 190 -2.93 -3.93 -4.45
CA LEU A 190 -3.14 -4.45 -5.80
C LEU A 190 -3.34 -5.97 -5.82
N GLU A 191 -2.86 -6.70 -4.80
CA GLU A 191 -2.79 -8.17 -4.73
C GLU A 191 -2.05 -8.74 -5.95
N THR A 192 -0.80 -8.35 -6.06
CA THR A 192 0.02 -8.59 -7.25
C THR A 192 0.19 -10.06 -7.61
N GLY A 193 0.09 -10.97 -6.63
CA GLY A 193 0.12 -12.41 -6.86
C GLY A 193 -1.04 -12.94 -7.70
N GLU A 194 -2.16 -12.21 -7.74
CA GLU A 194 -3.35 -12.58 -8.54
C GLU A 194 -3.48 -11.79 -9.85
N LEU A 195 -2.58 -10.84 -10.13
CA LEU A 195 -2.62 -10.04 -11.37
C LEU A 195 -2.00 -10.74 -12.58
N VAL A 196 -1.46 -11.92 -12.41
CA VAL A 196 -0.98 -12.85 -13.46
C VAL A 196 0.30 -12.40 -14.17
N THR A 197 0.40 -11.16 -14.63
CA THR A 197 1.53 -10.66 -15.42
C THR A 197 2.11 -9.36 -14.84
N TYR A 198 3.39 -9.09 -15.11
CA TYR A 198 4.02 -7.81 -14.75
C TYR A 198 3.41 -6.63 -15.48
N ASP A 199 2.87 -6.84 -16.69
CA ASP A 199 2.10 -5.81 -17.41
C ASP A 199 0.86 -5.39 -16.62
N ASN A 200 0.14 -6.35 -16.04
CA ASN A 200 -1.01 -6.07 -15.21
C ASN A 200 -0.62 -5.37 -13.91
N VAL A 201 0.50 -5.77 -13.28
CA VAL A 201 1.03 -5.07 -12.09
C VAL A 201 1.36 -3.62 -12.42
N ARG A 202 2.07 -3.37 -13.54
CA ARG A 202 2.38 -2.01 -14.00
C ARG A 202 1.11 -1.22 -14.29
N LYS A 203 0.16 -1.82 -14.99
CA LYS A 203 -1.12 -1.19 -15.36
C LYS A 203 -1.97 -0.84 -14.13
N ALA A 204 -2.09 -1.77 -13.18
CA ALA A 204 -2.81 -1.54 -11.92
C ALA A 204 -2.13 -0.46 -11.07
N SER A 205 -0.79 -0.42 -11.05
CA SER A 205 -0.02 0.64 -10.38
C SER A 205 -0.36 2.02 -10.93
N PHE A 206 -0.30 2.20 -12.26
CA PHE A 206 -0.67 3.48 -12.87
C PHE A 206 -2.13 3.86 -12.64
N LEU A 207 -3.04 2.89 -12.72
CA LEU A 207 -4.47 3.12 -12.47
C LEU A 207 -4.70 3.64 -11.04
N ALA A 208 -4.08 2.98 -10.04
CA ALA A 208 -4.22 3.36 -8.64
C ALA A 208 -3.61 4.73 -8.35
N MET A 209 -2.41 5.01 -8.87
CA MET A 209 -1.75 6.32 -8.70
C MET A 209 -2.54 7.46 -9.34
N ALA A 210 -3.06 7.25 -10.55
CA ALA A 210 -3.88 8.23 -11.25
C ALA A 210 -5.24 8.45 -10.58
N ALA A 211 -5.75 7.46 -9.83
CA ALA A 211 -6.96 7.57 -9.02
C ALA A 211 -6.74 8.27 -7.65
N GLY A 212 -5.50 8.68 -7.35
CA GLY A 212 -5.18 9.46 -6.15
C GLY A 212 -4.64 8.66 -4.97
N ALA A 213 -4.17 7.43 -5.18
CA ALA A 213 -3.49 6.67 -4.13
C ALA A 213 -2.24 7.42 -3.62
N ASP A 214 -2.05 7.47 -2.30
CA ASP A 214 -0.80 7.97 -1.70
C ASP A 214 0.29 6.90 -1.72
N PHE A 215 -0.12 5.62 -1.65
CA PHE A 215 0.74 4.45 -1.75
C PHE A 215 0.10 3.38 -2.62
N ILE A 216 0.93 2.63 -3.34
CA ILE A 216 0.55 1.35 -3.91
C ILE A 216 1.17 0.23 -3.08
N LYS A 217 0.37 -0.80 -2.75
CA LYS A 217 0.78 -1.92 -1.88
C LYS A 217 0.66 -3.23 -2.65
N THR A 218 1.61 -4.14 -2.44
CA THR A 218 1.65 -5.40 -3.19
C THR A 218 0.49 -6.33 -2.82
N SER A 219 0.28 -6.58 -1.52
CA SER A 219 -0.40 -7.79 -1.09
C SER A 219 -1.23 -7.61 0.17
N THR A 220 -2.27 -8.42 0.34
CA THR A 220 -3.01 -8.56 1.59
C THR A 220 -2.27 -9.40 2.63
N GLY A 221 -1.33 -10.24 2.20
CA GLY A 221 -0.71 -11.27 3.03
C GLY A 221 -1.58 -12.51 3.23
N LYS A 222 -2.78 -12.57 2.62
CA LYS A 222 -3.72 -13.71 2.72
C LYS A 222 -3.69 -14.60 1.49
N VAL A 223 -3.01 -14.17 0.42
CA VAL A 223 -2.84 -14.91 -0.84
C VAL A 223 -1.34 -15.03 -1.16
N ALA A 224 -0.92 -16.20 -1.61
CA ALA A 224 0.44 -16.41 -2.10
C ALA A 224 0.48 -16.41 -3.66
N PRO A 225 1.58 -15.93 -4.26
CA PRO A 225 2.70 -15.29 -3.64
C PRO A 225 2.37 -13.87 -3.17
N ALA A 226 2.97 -13.44 -2.04
CA ALA A 226 2.95 -12.06 -1.60
C ALA A 226 3.98 -11.22 -2.39
N ALA A 227 4.61 -10.23 -1.76
CA ALA A 227 5.62 -9.41 -2.41
C ALA A 227 6.83 -10.26 -2.88
N THR A 228 7.23 -10.06 -4.13
CA THR A 228 8.48 -10.60 -4.69
C THR A 228 9.36 -9.47 -5.17
N ALA A 229 10.68 -9.65 -5.12
CA ALA A 229 11.62 -8.61 -5.54
C ALA A 229 11.39 -8.12 -6.99
N PRO A 230 11.12 -8.97 -7.99
CA PRO A 230 10.80 -8.50 -9.34
C PRO A 230 9.53 -7.67 -9.40
N VAL A 231 8.46 -8.08 -8.71
CA VAL A 231 7.19 -7.32 -8.66
C VAL A 231 7.40 -5.95 -8.03
N VAL A 232 8.12 -5.89 -6.90
CA VAL A 232 8.44 -4.61 -6.25
C VAL A 232 9.27 -3.73 -7.18
N LEU A 233 10.21 -4.28 -7.94
CA LEU A 233 10.98 -3.54 -8.94
C LEU A 233 10.06 -2.93 -10.02
N VAL A 234 9.11 -3.69 -10.55
CA VAL A 234 8.13 -3.20 -11.54
C VAL A 234 7.28 -2.07 -10.96
N MET A 235 6.84 -2.19 -9.70
CA MET A 235 6.07 -1.13 -9.02
C MET A 235 6.92 0.12 -8.79
N LEU A 236 8.17 -0.02 -8.36
CA LEU A 236 9.09 1.12 -8.18
C LEU A 236 9.39 1.84 -9.50
N GLU A 237 9.51 1.10 -10.60
CA GLU A 237 9.64 1.69 -11.94
C GLU A 237 8.37 2.44 -12.36
N ALA A 238 7.19 1.88 -12.08
CA ALA A 238 5.93 2.58 -12.35
C ALA A 238 5.82 3.89 -11.53
N VAL A 239 6.21 3.88 -10.26
CA VAL A 239 6.23 5.09 -9.40
C VAL A 239 7.24 6.12 -9.91
N ARG A 240 8.44 5.69 -10.28
CA ARG A 240 9.45 6.59 -10.89
C ARG A 240 8.90 7.25 -12.16
N ASP A 241 8.32 6.46 -13.06
CA ASP A 241 7.80 6.96 -14.32
C ASP A 241 6.60 7.90 -14.10
N PHE A 242 5.72 7.56 -13.15
CA PHE A 242 4.61 8.44 -12.75
C PHE A 242 5.11 9.77 -12.20
N TYR A 243 6.11 9.73 -11.31
CA TYR A 243 6.72 10.95 -10.78
C TYR A 243 7.36 11.82 -11.88
N GLN A 244 8.08 11.20 -12.82
CA GLN A 244 8.68 11.93 -13.93
C GLN A 244 7.64 12.62 -14.82
N MET A 245 6.46 12.02 -14.97
CA MET A 245 5.38 12.56 -15.80
C MET A 245 4.54 13.62 -15.05
N THR A 246 4.36 13.49 -13.75
CA THR A 246 3.38 14.29 -13.01
C THR A 246 3.97 15.17 -11.91
N GLY A 247 5.19 14.88 -11.45
CA GLY A 247 5.79 15.51 -10.28
C GLY A 247 5.22 14.99 -8.93
N VAL A 248 4.21 14.11 -8.95
CA VAL A 248 3.56 13.58 -7.74
C VAL A 248 4.35 12.40 -7.20
N ARG A 249 4.67 12.46 -5.90
CA ARG A 249 5.37 11.37 -5.19
C ARG A 249 4.37 10.38 -4.63
N ILE A 250 4.58 9.10 -4.92
CA ILE A 250 3.77 7.99 -4.44
C ILE A 250 4.68 7.01 -3.71
N GLY A 251 4.21 6.50 -2.57
CA GLY A 251 4.93 5.46 -1.83
C GLY A 251 4.69 4.06 -2.39
N VAL A 252 5.62 3.15 -2.11
CA VAL A 252 5.47 1.71 -2.38
C VAL A 252 5.52 0.96 -1.06
N LYS A 253 4.56 0.03 -0.88
CA LYS A 253 4.48 -0.84 0.28
C LYS A 253 4.54 -2.29 -0.20
N PRO A 254 5.67 -2.98 0.00
CA PRO A 254 5.80 -4.39 -0.33
C PRO A 254 5.01 -5.30 0.61
#